data_e9efba23295bf58c0235e0f440bfa0fa
#
_entry.id   e9efba23295bf58c0235e0f440bfa0fa
#
_cell.length_a   1.000
_cell.length_b   1.000
_cell.length_c   1.000
_cell.angle_alpha   90.00
_cell.angle_beta   90.00
_cell.angle_gamma   90.00
#
_symmetry.space_group_name_H-M   'P 1'
#
loop_
_entity.id
_entity.type
_entity.pdbx_description
1 polymer ?
#
loop_
_entity_poly.entity_id
_entity_poly.type
_entity_poly.pdbx_seq_one_letter_code
_entity_poly.pdbx_strand_id
1 'polypeptide(L)'
;MQANDSSSELAAGGITLIKNETISIQREDLFLSQSIIRVRYEMQNDTGEPITLRVAFPMPEVPHWTPAGLDSSSGGHNILISPWKGLNFINFRVSVDGKEVKPDVDVRALLPNGTDVTATLRDIGGDELLLRPGLFDKDYAPQSNSEPSALSAAAIDRLKKIGALVEEGGGEMYNLKWNTTVTFHWMQTFQAGITKVEHTYRPIIGSQFIWNDASNRIRGSGNFDAEGNSTTESVYCIDDVTRNAILKLKKHQALDDQLLSGHSLAYIVQTARNWKGPIKNFHLTIQGGYGEARDTVSKNVGRVEADQGDATDGTVEKLGAGMNSEGTKKQIISLCTALPIKKTAALRFEATVSDYVPKEDLRILFIE
;
A
#
# COMPACT_ATOMS: atom_id res chain seq x y z
N MET A 1 2.90 4.00 -0.64
CA MET A 1 4.01 3.50 0.22
C MET A 1 3.43 2.69 1.35
N GLN A 2 4.15 1.75 1.93
CA GLN A 2 3.71 0.92 3.05
C GLN A 2 4.82 0.92 4.10
N ALA A 3 4.49 0.75 5.38
CA ALA A 3 5.46 0.99 6.44
C ALA A 3 5.79 -0.28 7.23
N ASN A 4 6.88 -0.20 7.98
CA ASN A 4 7.30 -1.18 8.97
C ASN A 4 6.76 -0.82 10.35
N ASP A 5 6.76 -1.77 11.29
CA ASP A 5 6.33 -1.54 12.67
C ASP A 5 7.23 -0.55 13.41
N SER A 6 6.63 0.18 14.35
CA SER A 6 7.31 1.09 15.25
C SER A 6 6.67 1.05 16.64
N SER A 7 7.44 1.36 17.67
CA SER A 7 6.83 1.73 18.95
C SER A 7 6.15 3.09 18.85
N SER A 8 5.10 3.29 19.64
CA SER A 8 4.26 4.49 19.55
C SER A 8 3.60 4.84 20.87
N GLU A 9 3.09 6.07 20.95
CA GLU A 9 2.25 6.55 22.04
C GLU A 9 0.98 7.20 21.48
N LEU A 10 -0.07 7.25 22.29
CA LEU A 10 -1.30 7.95 21.97
C LEU A 10 -1.22 9.38 22.53
N ALA A 11 -1.00 10.34 21.65
CA ALA A 11 -0.97 11.76 21.97
C ALA A 11 -2.32 12.42 21.66
N ALA A 12 -2.50 13.68 22.09
CA ALA A 12 -3.71 14.45 21.77
C ALA A 12 -3.94 14.63 20.26
N GLY A 13 -2.86 14.49 19.47
CA GLY A 13 -2.88 14.53 18.00
C GLY A 13 -3.02 13.18 17.29
N GLY A 14 -3.28 12.04 17.98
CA GLY A 14 -3.33 10.68 17.44
C GLY A 14 -2.11 9.84 17.78
N ILE A 15 -1.87 8.79 17.01
CA ILE A 15 -0.72 7.90 17.21
C ILE A 15 0.57 8.61 16.77
N THR A 16 1.54 8.69 17.66
CA THR A 16 2.88 9.23 17.41
C THR A 16 3.91 8.11 17.52
N LEU A 17 4.76 7.96 16.50
CA LEU A 17 5.86 7.00 16.53
C LEU A 17 6.97 7.51 17.44
N ILE A 18 7.45 6.64 18.33
CA ILE A 18 8.51 6.97 19.28
C ILE A 18 9.67 5.99 19.17
N LYS A 19 10.87 6.46 19.53
CA LYS A 19 12.05 5.60 19.61
C LYS A 19 11.99 4.72 20.85
N ASN A 20 12.26 3.43 20.66
CA ASN A 20 12.37 2.46 21.74
C ASN A 20 13.83 2.01 21.90
N GLU A 21 14.38 2.08 23.12
CA GLU A 21 15.78 1.75 23.41
C GLU A 21 15.91 0.41 24.18
N THR A 22 14.80 -0.36 24.29
CA THR A 22 14.79 -1.61 25.06
C THR A 22 14.58 -2.84 24.21
N ILE A 23 13.71 -2.76 23.21
CA ILE A 23 13.38 -3.88 22.31
C ILE A 23 14.20 -3.76 21.03
N SER A 24 14.92 -4.82 20.66
CA SER A 24 15.72 -4.90 19.43
C SER A 24 15.15 -5.92 18.45
N ILE A 25 15.38 -5.71 17.14
CA ILE A 25 14.98 -6.66 16.09
C ILE A 25 16.16 -7.60 15.82
N GLN A 26 16.04 -8.87 16.23
CA GLN A 26 17.05 -9.90 15.98
C GLN A 26 16.94 -10.47 14.56
N ARG A 27 15.72 -10.56 14.06
CA ARG A 27 15.44 -11.03 12.69
C ARG A 27 14.21 -10.32 12.13
N GLU A 28 14.29 -9.95 10.86
CA GLU A 28 13.17 -9.52 10.05
C GLU A 28 13.19 -10.25 8.71
N ASP A 29 12.15 -11.03 8.42
CA ASP A 29 11.88 -11.62 7.12
C ASP A 29 10.76 -10.83 6.44
N LEU A 30 11.10 -10.04 5.43
CA LEU A 30 10.17 -9.22 4.65
C LEU A 30 9.91 -9.87 3.29
N PHE A 31 8.65 -10.23 3.05
CA PHE A 31 8.18 -10.77 1.77
C PHE A 31 7.26 -9.75 1.09
N LEU A 32 7.59 -9.35 -0.13
CA LEU A 32 6.87 -8.37 -0.93
C LEU A 32 6.38 -9.01 -2.24
N SER A 33 5.09 -8.89 -2.53
CA SER A 33 4.50 -9.24 -3.82
C SER A 33 3.35 -8.28 -4.17
N GLN A 34 2.82 -8.37 -5.38
CA GLN A 34 1.67 -7.57 -5.78
C GLN A 34 0.36 -7.97 -5.06
N SER A 35 0.27 -9.15 -4.48
CA SER A 35 -0.95 -9.69 -3.86
C SER A 35 -0.92 -9.71 -2.35
N ILE A 36 0.25 -9.85 -1.74
CA ILE A 36 0.42 -9.94 -0.29
C ILE A 36 1.78 -9.42 0.14
N ILE A 37 1.80 -8.74 1.27
CA ILE A 37 3.01 -8.46 2.04
C ILE A 37 2.94 -9.28 3.32
N ARG A 38 4.07 -9.85 3.71
CA ARG A 38 4.23 -10.56 4.98
C ARG A 38 5.53 -10.14 5.63
N VAL A 39 5.45 -9.80 6.89
CA VAL A 39 6.62 -9.45 7.71
C VAL A 39 6.64 -10.35 8.91
N ARG A 40 7.81 -10.91 9.22
CA ARG A 40 8.06 -11.72 10.40
C ARG A 40 9.23 -11.15 11.17
N TYR A 41 9.01 -10.89 12.44
CA TYR A 41 10.04 -10.41 13.35
C TYR A 41 10.35 -11.43 14.44
N GLU A 42 11.61 -11.46 14.83
CA GLU A 42 12.05 -11.94 16.15
C GLU A 42 12.56 -10.72 16.92
N MET A 43 11.79 -10.32 17.93
CA MET A 43 12.05 -9.12 18.73
C MET A 43 12.53 -9.51 20.11
N GLN A 44 13.68 -8.95 20.52
CA GLN A 44 14.36 -9.30 21.77
C GLN A 44 14.13 -8.25 22.85
N ASN A 45 13.67 -8.71 24.00
CA ASN A 45 13.66 -7.96 25.25
C ASN A 45 14.77 -8.46 26.17
N ASP A 46 15.80 -7.64 26.38
CA ASP A 46 16.96 -7.99 27.22
C ASP A 46 16.83 -7.55 28.69
N THR A 47 15.72 -6.91 29.06
CA THR A 47 15.61 -6.32 30.43
C THR A 47 15.34 -7.35 31.56
N GLY A 48 15.01 -8.58 31.20
CA GLY A 48 14.65 -9.61 32.19
C GLY A 48 13.21 -9.52 32.69
N GLU A 49 12.52 -8.40 32.47
CA GLU A 49 11.14 -8.16 32.89
C GLU A 49 10.24 -7.93 31.69
N PRO A 50 8.93 -8.27 31.76
CA PRO A 50 8.00 -7.99 30.69
C PRO A 50 7.85 -6.48 30.43
N ILE A 51 7.86 -6.08 29.16
CA ILE A 51 7.65 -4.69 28.72
C ILE A 51 6.41 -4.63 27.84
N THR A 52 5.44 -3.79 28.22
CA THR A 52 4.25 -3.54 27.41
C THR A 52 4.36 -2.21 26.69
N LEU A 53 4.26 -2.25 25.38
CA LEU A 53 4.35 -1.10 24.48
C LEU A 53 3.16 -1.06 23.55
N ARG A 54 2.82 0.13 23.05
CA ARG A 54 1.97 0.28 21.88
C ARG A 54 2.83 0.12 20.63
N VAL A 55 2.49 -0.87 19.82
CA VAL A 55 3.09 -1.06 18.48
C VAL A 55 2.15 -0.45 17.46
N ALA A 56 2.70 0.25 16.48
CA ALA A 56 1.96 0.88 15.41
C ALA A 56 2.55 0.52 14.05
N PHE A 57 1.66 0.29 13.10
CA PHE A 57 1.93 0.13 11.68
C PHE A 57 1.26 1.27 10.92
N PRO A 58 1.98 2.36 10.64
CA PRO A 58 1.42 3.49 9.91
C PRO A 58 1.32 3.17 8.43
N MET A 59 0.18 3.52 7.84
CA MET A 59 0.04 3.55 6.40
C MET A 59 0.57 4.89 5.87
N PRO A 60 0.99 4.95 4.62
CA PRO A 60 1.28 6.23 3.98
C PRO A 60 0.06 7.12 3.93
N GLU A 61 0.31 8.40 3.98
CA GLU A 61 -0.71 9.42 3.80
C GLU A 61 -1.36 9.29 2.41
N VAL A 62 -2.68 9.34 2.38
CA VAL A 62 -3.48 9.31 1.15
C VAL A 62 -3.97 10.72 0.86
N PRO A 63 -3.42 11.40 -0.16
CA PRO A 63 -3.90 12.72 -0.56
C PRO A 63 -5.22 12.60 -1.32
N HIS A 64 -6.21 13.41 -0.97
CA HIS A 64 -7.49 13.50 -1.67
C HIS A 64 -7.67 14.82 -2.43
N TRP A 65 -6.68 15.70 -2.39
CA TRP A 65 -6.76 17.05 -2.92
C TRP A 65 -6.27 17.20 -4.37
N THR A 66 -5.80 16.15 -5.01
CA THR A 66 -5.39 16.23 -6.42
C THR A 66 -6.56 15.85 -7.32
N PRO A 67 -6.88 16.65 -8.36
CA PRO A 67 -7.87 16.25 -9.38
C PRO A 67 -7.48 14.94 -10.07
N ALA A 68 -6.17 14.69 -10.16
CA ALA A 68 -5.59 13.43 -10.58
C ALA A 68 -5.53 12.37 -9.45
N GLY A 69 -5.98 12.69 -8.26
CA GLY A 69 -6.02 11.73 -7.12
C GLY A 69 -6.92 10.53 -7.40
N LEU A 70 -7.75 10.64 -8.39
CA LEU A 70 -8.55 9.56 -8.97
C LEU A 70 -7.90 8.97 -10.22
N ASP A 71 -6.83 9.57 -10.73
CA ASP A 71 -6.09 9.00 -11.83
C ASP A 71 -5.34 7.74 -11.35
N SER A 72 -5.52 6.67 -12.09
CA SER A 72 -4.91 5.36 -11.87
C SER A 72 -3.38 5.38 -11.77
N SER A 73 -2.75 6.49 -12.08
CA SER A 73 -1.31 6.66 -12.04
C SER A 73 -0.72 6.96 -10.66
N SER A 74 -1.49 7.47 -9.72
CA SER A 74 -0.97 7.97 -8.43
C SER A 74 -1.00 6.97 -7.25
N GLY A 75 -1.29 5.70 -7.51
CA GLY A 75 -1.11 4.62 -6.51
C GLY A 75 -2.12 4.57 -5.37
N GLY A 76 -3.05 5.51 -5.28
CA GLY A 76 -4.08 5.54 -4.23
C GLY A 76 -5.34 4.73 -4.51
N HIS A 77 -5.47 4.12 -5.66
CA HIS A 77 -6.76 3.72 -6.24
C HIS A 77 -7.31 2.38 -5.78
N ASN A 78 -6.47 1.49 -5.27
CA ASN A 78 -6.96 0.22 -4.75
C ASN A 78 -7.77 0.36 -3.44
N ILE A 79 -7.71 1.52 -2.78
CA ILE A 79 -8.57 1.84 -1.65
C ILE A 79 -10.03 1.99 -2.08
N LEU A 80 -10.25 2.42 -3.34
CA LEU A 80 -11.58 2.64 -3.90
C LEU A 80 -12.27 1.35 -4.36
N ILE A 81 -11.59 0.20 -4.33
CA ILE A 81 -12.17 -1.06 -4.79
C ILE A 81 -13.27 -1.50 -3.83
N SER A 82 -14.45 -1.54 -4.36
CA SER A 82 -15.68 -2.08 -3.75
C SER A 82 -15.59 -3.60 -3.49
N PRO A 83 -16.28 -4.17 -2.47
CA PRO A 83 -17.14 -3.48 -1.51
C PRO A 83 -16.36 -2.90 -0.33
N TRP A 84 -16.90 -1.84 0.31
CA TRP A 84 -16.38 -1.29 1.56
C TRP A 84 -16.38 -2.34 2.66
N LYS A 85 -15.20 -2.57 3.26
CA LYS A 85 -15.00 -3.58 4.32
C LYS A 85 -14.61 -2.95 5.67
N GLY A 86 -14.91 -1.67 5.85
CA GLY A 86 -14.53 -0.92 7.05
C GLY A 86 -13.08 -0.46 7.02
N LEU A 87 -12.60 0.03 8.16
CA LEU A 87 -11.29 0.66 8.29
C LEU A 87 -10.12 -0.30 8.00
N ASN A 88 -10.32 -1.60 8.11
CA ASN A 88 -9.29 -2.59 7.74
C ASN A 88 -9.38 -2.99 6.26
N PHE A 89 -9.33 -2.01 5.38
CA PHE A 89 -9.47 -2.18 3.92
C PHE A 89 -8.34 -2.97 3.26
N ILE A 90 -7.17 -3.06 3.89
CA ILE A 90 -6.02 -3.86 3.42
C ILE A 90 -6.00 -5.29 3.96
N ASN A 91 -7.00 -5.68 4.76
CA ASN A 91 -7.04 -6.97 5.43
C ASN A 91 -5.78 -7.22 6.28
N PHE A 92 -5.39 -6.21 7.06
CA PHE A 92 -4.24 -6.29 7.97
C PHE A 92 -4.54 -7.29 9.08
N ARG A 93 -3.64 -8.24 9.25
CA ARG A 93 -3.68 -9.25 10.31
C ARG A 93 -2.36 -9.28 11.01
N VAL A 94 -2.40 -9.43 12.32
CA VAL A 94 -1.20 -9.57 13.15
C VAL A 94 -1.34 -10.75 14.08
N SER A 95 -0.25 -11.48 14.29
CA SER A 95 -0.15 -12.53 15.31
C SER A 95 1.14 -12.36 16.11
N VAL A 96 1.06 -12.72 17.38
CA VAL A 96 2.18 -12.68 18.33
C VAL A 96 2.33 -14.07 18.94
N ASP A 97 3.50 -14.67 18.80
CA ASP A 97 3.79 -16.05 19.19
C ASP A 97 2.73 -17.04 18.69
N GLY A 98 2.27 -16.83 17.43
CA GLY A 98 1.27 -17.64 16.76
C GLY A 98 -0.18 -17.40 17.19
N LYS A 99 -0.45 -16.43 18.07
CA LYS A 99 -1.80 -16.05 18.50
C LYS A 99 -2.23 -14.79 17.77
N GLU A 100 -3.41 -14.82 17.15
CA GLU A 100 -3.96 -13.65 16.46
C GLU A 100 -4.27 -12.53 17.47
N VAL A 101 -3.88 -11.30 17.09
CA VAL A 101 -4.16 -10.07 17.83
C VAL A 101 -5.03 -9.19 16.94
N LYS A 102 -6.12 -8.64 17.48
CA LYS A 102 -6.96 -7.69 16.76
C LYS A 102 -6.38 -6.29 16.93
N PRO A 103 -5.90 -5.65 15.86
CA PRO A 103 -5.43 -4.26 15.94
C PRO A 103 -6.62 -3.29 15.99
N ASP A 104 -6.43 -2.17 16.66
CA ASP A 104 -7.24 -0.97 16.51
C ASP A 104 -6.77 -0.19 15.28
N VAL A 105 -7.62 0.69 14.77
CA VAL A 105 -7.31 1.53 13.59
C VAL A 105 -7.57 2.98 13.93
N ASP A 106 -6.52 3.79 13.91
CA ASP A 106 -6.61 5.25 14.00
C ASP A 106 -6.64 5.84 12.58
N VAL A 107 -7.66 6.66 12.29
CA VAL A 107 -7.81 7.34 11.00
C VAL A 107 -7.97 8.81 11.24
N ARG A 108 -7.16 9.62 10.55
CA ARG A 108 -7.18 11.07 10.65
C ARG A 108 -7.20 11.73 9.29
N ALA A 109 -7.95 12.79 9.18
CA ALA A 109 -8.03 13.63 8.00
C ALA A 109 -7.58 15.05 8.37
N LEU A 110 -6.52 15.52 7.72
CA LEU A 110 -5.92 16.82 7.98
C LEU A 110 -5.96 17.68 6.71
N LEU A 111 -6.33 18.94 6.87
CA LEU A 111 -6.17 19.94 5.80
C LEU A 111 -4.68 20.28 5.60
N PRO A 112 -4.28 20.86 4.45
CA PRO A 112 -2.89 21.25 4.21
C PRO A 112 -2.29 22.21 5.25
N ASN A 113 -3.13 22.96 5.96
CA ASN A 113 -2.71 23.84 7.05
C ASN A 113 -2.60 23.13 8.41
N GLY A 114 -2.78 21.79 8.44
CA GLY A 114 -2.71 20.98 9.66
C GLY A 114 -4.01 20.93 10.48
N THR A 115 -5.09 21.58 10.04
CA THR A 115 -6.38 21.52 10.73
C THR A 115 -6.96 20.10 10.65
N ASP A 116 -7.29 19.51 11.79
CA ASP A 116 -7.94 18.21 11.89
C ASP A 116 -9.45 18.35 11.60
N VAL A 117 -9.89 17.70 10.53
CA VAL A 117 -11.29 17.68 10.10
C VAL A 117 -11.95 16.32 10.24
N THR A 118 -11.26 15.36 10.86
CA THR A 118 -11.68 13.97 11.01
C THR A 118 -13.10 13.84 11.57
N ALA A 119 -13.37 14.49 12.69
CA ALA A 119 -14.69 14.41 13.34
C ALA A 119 -15.79 14.99 12.44
N THR A 120 -15.51 16.08 11.74
CA THR A 120 -16.48 16.70 10.83
C THR A 120 -16.78 15.82 9.62
N LEU A 121 -15.74 15.23 9.01
CA LEU A 121 -15.92 14.31 7.87
C LEU A 121 -16.68 13.06 8.30
N ARG A 122 -16.33 12.51 9.46
CA ARG A 122 -16.99 11.31 10.02
C ARG A 122 -18.48 11.57 10.31
N ASP A 123 -18.81 12.75 10.79
CA ASP A 123 -20.21 13.15 11.05
C ASP A 123 -21.02 13.35 9.75
N ILE A 124 -20.37 13.76 8.66
CA ILE A 124 -21.01 13.97 7.35
C ILE A 124 -21.23 12.65 6.60
N GLY A 125 -20.21 11.78 6.50
CA GLY A 125 -20.23 10.59 5.64
C GLY A 125 -19.61 9.35 6.29
N GLY A 126 -19.42 9.35 7.61
CA GLY A 126 -18.84 8.23 8.34
C GLY A 126 -17.36 8.02 8.02
N ASP A 127 -16.84 6.87 8.41
CA ASP A 127 -15.45 6.47 8.12
C ASP A 127 -15.21 6.27 6.61
N GLU A 128 -16.26 6.03 5.85
CA GLU A 128 -16.15 5.85 4.40
C GLU A 128 -15.74 7.15 3.70
N LEU A 129 -16.27 8.30 4.11
CA LEU A 129 -15.90 9.60 3.55
C LEU A 129 -14.40 9.91 3.77
N LEU A 130 -13.84 9.46 4.88
CA LEU A 130 -12.40 9.65 5.17
C LEU A 130 -11.50 8.94 4.18
N LEU A 131 -11.90 7.75 3.71
CA LEU A 131 -11.07 6.84 2.90
C LEU A 131 -11.50 6.74 1.45
N ARG A 132 -12.76 7.05 1.14
CA ARG A 132 -13.36 6.90 -0.19
C ARG A 132 -14.18 8.13 -0.61
N PRO A 133 -13.59 9.33 -0.56
CA PRO A 133 -14.36 10.56 -0.81
C PRO A 133 -14.96 10.63 -2.23
N GLY A 134 -14.36 10.00 -3.22
CA GLY A 134 -14.87 9.97 -4.59
C GLY A 134 -16.21 9.25 -4.76
N LEU A 135 -16.65 8.43 -3.79
CA LEU A 135 -17.98 7.81 -3.84
C LEU A 135 -19.13 8.80 -3.62
N PHE A 136 -18.83 9.95 -3.07
CA PHE A 136 -19.82 11.00 -2.80
C PHE A 136 -19.91 12.04 -3.93
N ASP A 137 -19.12 11.86 -5.00
CA ASP A 137 -19.22 12.68 -6.19
C ASP A 137 -20.24 12.06 -7.15
N LYS A 138 -21.30 12.81 -7.48
CA LYS A 138 -22.38 12.38 -8.37
C LYS A 138 -21.89 12.06 -9.80
N ASP A 139 -20.79 12.70 -10.22
CA ASP A 139 -20.20 12.56 -11.55
C ASP A 139 -19.16 11.41 -11.59
N TYR A 140 -18.79 10.88 -10.44
CA TYR A 140 -17.89 9.76 -10.27
C TYR A 140 -18.62 8.53 -9.69
N ALA A 141 -19.64 8.07 -10.39
CA ALA A 141 -20.28 6.81 -10.06
C ALA A 141 -19.38 5.64 -10.51
N PRO A 142 -18.77 4.85 -9.60
CA PRO A 142 -18.17 3.59 -9.99
C PRO A 142 -19.29 2.72 -10.57
N GLN A 143 -18.98 1.94 -11.60
CA GLN A 143 -19.92 1.03 -12.28
C GLN A 143 -20.30 -0.17 -11.37
N SER A 144 -20.71 0.08 -10.16
CA SER A 144 -21.22 -0.92 -9.23
C SER A 144 -22.66 -0.55 -8.86
N ASN A 145 -23.53 -1.54 -8.76
CA ASN A 145 -24.96 -1.43 -8.49
C ASN A 145 -25.33 -0.84 -7.11
N SER A 146 -24.39 -0.32 -6.36
CA SER A 146 -24.63 0.47 -5.15
C SER A 146 -24.55 1.93 -5.53
N GLU A 147 -25.68 2.63 -5.56
CA GLU A 147 -25.77 4.06 -5.76
C GLU A 147 -24.88 4.78 -4.74
N PRO A 148 -23.89 5.58 -5.16
CA PRO A 148 -23.21 6.46 -4.24
C PRO A 148 -24.25 7.44 -3.69
N SER A 149 -24.38 7.54 -2.39
CA SER A 149 -25.21 8.58 -1.79
C SER A 149 -24.48 9.91 -2.01
N ALA A 150 -24.93 10.67 -2.98
CA ALA A 150 -24.42 12.02 -3.18
C ALA A 150 -24.51 12.81 -1.87
N LEU A 151 -23.47 13.59 -1.56
CA LEU A 151 -23.50 14.47 -0.40
C LEU A 151 -24.69 15.44 -0.52
N SER A 152 -25.40 15.63 0.59
CA SER A 152 -26.45 16.62 0.64
C SER A 152 -25.89 18.04 0.45
N ALA A 153 -26.71 18.98 -0.07
CA ALA A 153 -26.29 20.37 -0.18
C ALA A 153 -25.77 20.96 1.14
N ALA A 154 -26.39 20.59 2.27
CA ALA A 154 -25.93 20.99 3.61
C ALA A 154 -24.55 20.41 3.96
N ALA A 155 -24.25 19.18 3.55
CA ALA A 155 -22.92 18.58 3.73
C ALA A 155 -21.87 19.29 2.88
N ILE A 156 -22.17 19.58 1.62
CA ILE A 156 -21.32 20.35 0.71
C ILE A 156 -21.00 21.73 1.29
N ASP A 157 -22.02 22.46 1.74
CA ASP A 157 -21.84 23.78 2.36
C ASP A 157 -20.96 23.70 3.62
N ARG A 158 -21.14 22.67 4.43
CA ARG A 158 -20.32 22.44 5.63
C ARG A 158 -18.88 22.16 5.29
N LEU A 159 -18.60 21.33 4.26
CA LEU A 159 -17.25 21.05 3.78
C LEU A 159 -16.57 22.30 3.20
N LYS A 160 -17.30 23.11 2.44
CA LYS A 160 -16.81 24.42 1.94
C LYS A 160 -16.43 25.34 3.10
N LYS A 161 -17.30 25.45 4.10
CA LYS A 161 -17.09 26.33 5.26
C LYS A 161 -15.83 26.02 6.06
N ILE A 162 -15.45 24.73 6.17
CA ILE A 162 -14.23 24.31 6.88
C ILE A 162 -13.00 24.25 5.95
N GLY A 163 -13.14 24.60 4.68
CA GLY A 163 -12.05 24.55 3.70
C GLY A 163 -11.66 23.14 3.24
N ALA A 164 -12.48 22.14 3.53
CA ALA A 164 -12.25 20.76 3.10
C ALA A 164 -12.67 20.51 1.64
N LEU A 165 -13.44 21.43 1.06
CA LEU A 165 -13.92 21.36 -0.31
C LEU A 165 -13.81 22.73 -0.97
N VAL A 166 -13.19 22.74 -2.15
CA VAL A 166 -13.04 23.95 -2.98
C VAL A 166 -13.74 23.71 -4.31
N GLU A 167 -14.56 24.66 -4.72
CA GLU A 167 -15.26 24.63 -5.99
C GLU A 167 -14.40 25.25 -7.08
N GLU A 168 -14.30 24.58 -8.21
CA GLU A 168 -13.60 25.04 -9.41
C GLU A 168 -14.54 25.02 -10.62
N GLY A 169 -14.20 25.78 -11.65
CA GLY A 169 -14.96 25.77 -12.91
C GLY A 169 -16.40 26.30 -12.81
N GLY A 170 -16.68 27.20 -11.83
CA GLY A 170 -18.03 27.76 -11.71
C GLY A 170 -19.07 26.81 -11.07
N GLY A 171 -18.62 25.81 -10.31
CA GLY A 171 -19.48 24.86 -9.60
C GLY A 171 -19.62 23.51 -10.27
N GLU A 172 -18.89 23.28 -11.34
CA GLU A 172 -18.93 22.00 -12.07
C GLU A 172 -17.99 20.95 -11.47
N MET A 173 -16.94 21.36 -10.76
CA MET A 173 -15.95 20.46 -10.16
C MET A 173 -15.67 20.82 -8.70
N TYR A 174 -15.48 19.78 -7.90
CA TYR A 174 -15.10 19.91 -6.49
C TYR A 174 -13.72 19.32 -6.24
N ASN A 175 -12.83 20.11 -5.63
CA ASN A 175 -11.54 19.66 -5.16
C ASN A 175 -11.56 19.42 -3.64
N LEU A 176 -11.31 18.20 -3.26
CA LEU A 176 -11.14 17.79 -1.86
C LEU A 176 -9.77 18.22 -1.35
N LYS A 177 -9.69 18.75 -0.14
CA LYS A 177 -8.47 19.41 0.37
C LYS A 177 -7.90 18.74 1.63
N TRP A 178 -8.24 17.52 1.95
CA TRP A 178 -7.63 16.83 3.08
C TRP A 178 -6.75 15.66 2.63
N ASN A 179 -5.85 15.29 3.53
CA ASN A 179 -5.06 14.06 3.44
C ASN A 179 -5.53 13.12 4.54
N THR A 180 -5.59 11.83 4.24
CA THR A 180 -5.96 10.82 5.23
C THR A 180 -4.75 9.98 5.62
N THR A 181 -4.53 9.85 6.93
CA THR A 181 -3.57 8.91 7.51
C THR A 181 -4.32 7.77 8.19
N VAL A 182 -3.79 6.56 8.06
CA VAL A 182 -4.33 5.36 8.70
C VAL A 182 -3.21 4.67 9.44
N THR A 183 -3.43 4.34 10.70
CA THR A 183 -2.45 3.64 11.53
C THR A 183 -3.12 2.48 12.24
N PHE A 184 -2.66 1.26 11.95
CA PHE A 184 -3.02 0.08 12.73
C PHE A 184 -2.15 0.04 13.98
N HIS A 185 -2.73 -0.28 15.14
CA HIS A 185 -1.95 -0.33 16.38
C HIS A 185 -2.55 -1.31 17.38
N TRP A 186 -1.70 -1.82 18.29
CA TRP A 186 -2.11 -2.73 19.36
C TRP A 186 -1.18 -2.59 20.56
N MET A 187 -1.65 -3.03 21.73
CA MET A 187 -0.80 -3.16 22.90
C MET A 187 -0.09 -4.51 22.85
N GLN A 188 1.25 -4.48 22.91
CA GLN A 188 2.11 -5.65 22.85
C GLN A 188 2.92 -5.78 24.12
N THR A 189 2.81 -6.94 24.80
CA THR A 189 3.72 -7.30 25.88
C THR A 189 4.85 -8.17 25.33
N PHE A 190 6.06 -7.66 25.43
CA PHE A 190 7.28 -8.37 25.11
C PHE A 190 7.79 -9.03 26.40
N GLN A 191 7.66 -10.36 26.49
CA GLN A 191 8.24 -11.13 27.60
C GLN A 191 9.77 -11.05 27.55
N ALA A 192 10.46 -11.36 28.66
CA ALA A 192 11.92 -11.50 28.63
C ALA A 192 12.31 -12.55 27.58
N GLY A 193 13.28 -12.23 26.72
CA GLY A 193 13.70 -13.07 25.61
C GLY A 193 13.05 -12.69 24.27
N ILE A 194 12.83 -13.68 23.42
CA ILE A 194 12.32 -13.49 22.05
C ILE A 194 10.78 -13.54 22.00
N THR A 195 10.19 -12.53 21.37
CA THR A 195 8.78 -12.49 20.95
C THR A 195 8.72 -12.52 19.43
N LYS A 196 7.92 -13.41 18.87
CA LYS A 196 7.69 -13.49 17.42
C LYS A 196 6.46 -12.71 17.04
N VAL A 197 6.62 -11.73 16.14
CA VAL A 197 5.51 -10.95 15.58
C VAL A 197 5.44 -11.22 14.10
N GLU A 198 4.25 -11.57 13.61
CA GLU A 198 4.01 -11.71 12.17
C GLU A 198 2.79 -10.89 11.80
N HIS A 199 2.87 -10.15 10.70
CA HIS A 199 1.70 -9.55 10.08
C HIS A 199 1.68 -9.77 8.57
N THR A 200 0.45 -9.79 8.05
CA THR A 200 0.17 -9.94 6.64
C THR A 200 -0.89 -8.94 6.23
N TYR A 201 -0.81 -8.44 5.01
CA TYR A 201 -1.82 -7.56 4.46
C TYR A 201 -1.74 -7.50 2.94
N ARG A 202 -2.81 -6.99 2.31
CA ARG A 202 -2.86 -6.71 0.89
C ARG A 202 -2.16 -5.37 0.62
N PRO A 203 -1.15 -5.32 -0.25
CA PRO A 203 -0.52 -4.06 -0.61
C PRO A 203 -1.46 -3.13 -1.37
N ILE A 204 -1.24 -1.83 -1.22
CA ILE A 204 -1.77 -0.82 -2.13
C ILE A 204 -0.79 -0.72 -3.28
N ILE A 205 -1.24 -1.10 -4.47
CA ILE A 205 -0.42 -1.12 -5.69
C ILE A 205 -0.82 0.08 -6.55
N GLY A 206 0.16 0.91 -6.89
CA GLY A 206 -0.01 1.94 -7.90
C GLY A 206 -0.04 1.35 -9.29
N SER A 207 -0.85 1.92 -10.17
CA SER A 207 -0.90 1.54 -11.59
C SER A 207 -0.47 2.72 -12.45
N GLN A 208 0.29 2.46 -13.49
CA GLN A 208 0.73 3.46 -14.45
C GLN A 208 0.93 2.84 -15.83
N PHE A 209 0.81 3.66 -16.86
CA PHE A 209 1.21 3.25 -18.19
C PHE A 209 2.71 3.44 -18.38
N ILE A 210 3.35 2.50 -19.06
CA ILE A 210 4.79 2.52 -19.35
C ILE A 210 4.98 2.54 -20.86
N TRP A 211 5.78 3.49 -21.35
CA TRP A 211 6.16 3.61 -22.75
C TRP A 211 7.64 3.99 -22.89
N ASN A 212 8.14 4.01 -24.10
CA ASN A 212 9.44 4.61 -24.41
C ASN A 212 9.29 5.82 -25.31
N ASP A 213 10.11 6.82 -25.10
CA ASP A 213 10.20 7.98 -26.01
C ASP A 213 11.07 7.67 -27.26
N ALA A 214 11.22 8.67 -28.13
CA ALA A 214 12.04 8.56 -29.35
C ALA A 214 13.52 8.24 -29.09
N SER A 215 14.02 8.52 -27.88
CA SER A 215 15.37 8.21 -27.43
C SER A 215 15.45 6.86 -26.74
N ASN A 216 14.41 6.03 -26.75
CA ASN A 216 14.26 4.76 -26.06
C ASN A 216 14.35 4.87 -24.52
N ARG A 217 14.13 6.04 -23.94
CA ARG A 217 14.02 6.19 -22.49
C ARG A 217 12.64 5.75 -22.02
N ILE A 218 12.61 5.05 -20.89
CA ILE A 218 11.36 4.55 -20.32
C ILE A 218 10.66 5.69 -19.57
N ARG A 219 9.41 5.88 -19.91
CA ARG A 219 8.50 6.87 -19.34
C ARG A 219 7.34 6.16 -18.65
N GLY A 220 6.75 6.82 -17.69
CA GLY A 220 5.56 6.34 -16.99
C GLY A 220 4.62 7.48 -16.66
N SER A 221 3.33 7.21 -16.61
CA SER A 221 2.29 8.21 -16.31
C SER A 221 2.20 8.60 -14.81
N GLY A 222 2.96 7.94 -13.94
CA GLY A 222 2.84 8.10 -12.49
C GLY A 222 3.88 8.98 -11.80
N ASN A 223 4.93 9.40 -12.51
CA ASN A 223 6.06 10.12 -11.88
C ASN A 223 6.57 11.21 -12.81
N PHE A 224 6.43 12.47 -12.37
CA PHE A 224 6.89 13.65 -13.10
C PHE A 224 7.66 14.59 -12.17
N ASP A 225 8.64 15.33 -12.74
CA ASP A 225 9.27 16.45 -12.06
C ASP A 225 8.43 17.73 -12.16
N ALA A 226 8.93 18.83 -11.59
CA ALA A 226 8.26 20.13 -11.62
C ALA A 226 8.11 20.70 -13.03
N GLU A 227 8.97 20.28 -13.95
CA GLU A 227 8.99 20.67 -15.37
C GLU A 227 8.09 19.77 -16.24
N GLY A 228 7.44 18.75 -15.64
CA GLY A 228 6.54 17.81 -16.33
C GLY A 228 7.26 16.69 -17.07
N ASN A 229 8.56 16.45 -16.81
CA ASN A 229 9.27 15.31 -17.38
C ASN A 229 9.04 14.04 -16.55
N SER A 230 8.86 12.90 -17.22
CA SER A 230 8.73 11.63 -16.50
C SER A 230 10.03 11.23 -15.80
N THR A 231 9.95 11.01 -14.51
CA THR A 231 11.06 10.57 -13.65
C THR A 231 11.07 9.06 -13.39
N THR A 232 10.32 8.29 -14.15
CA THR A 232 10.13 6.83 -13.94
C THR A 232 11.46 6.06 -13.90
N GLU A 233 12.41 6.36 -14.81
CA GLU A 233 13.70 5.68 -14.82
C GLU A 233 14.51 5.94 -13.54
N SER A 234 14.52 7.15 -13.03
CA SER A 234 15.27 7.51 -11.80
C SER A 234 14.56 6.99 -10.55
N VAL A 235 13.24 7.09 -10.48
CA VAL A 235 12.42 6.65 -9.33
C VAL A 235 12.53 5.14 -9.11
N TYR A 236 12.60 4.35 -10.19
CA TYR A 236 12.65 2.88 -10.12
C TYR A 236 14.00 2.30 -10.52
N CYS A 237 15.05 3.16 -10.63
CA CYS A 237 16.41 2.72 -10.94
C CYS A 237 16.51 1.86 -12.21
N ILE A 238 15.79 2.24 -13.29
CA ILE A 238 15.80 1.52 -14.56
C ILE A 238 17.16 1.74 -15.26
N ASP A 239 18.02 0.75 -15.18
CA ASP A 239 19.31 0.71 -15.86
C ASP A 239 19.19 0.28 -17.33
N ASP A 240 20.32 0.26 -18.06
CA ASP A 240 20.36 -0.12 -19.46
C ASP A 240 19.92 -1.59 -19.69
N VAL A 241 20.22 -2.48 -18.74
CA VAL A 241 19.83 -3.90 -18.83
C VAL A 241 18.31 -4.03 -18.71
N THR A 242 17.74 -3.37 -17.71
CA THR A 242 16.28 -3.34 -17.46
C THR A 242 15.56 -2.66 -18.62
N ARG A 243 16.08 -1.52 -19.10
CA ARG A 243 15.52 -0.80 -20.25
C ARG A 243 15.47 -1.69 -21.50
N ASN A 244 16.57 -2.37 -21.82
CA ASN A 244 16.61 -3.29 -22.96
C ASN A 244 15.65 -4.48 -22.81
N ALA A 245 15.44 -4.97 -21.58
CA ALA A 245 14.46 -6.00 -21.31
C ALA A 245 13.02 -5.50 -21.56
N ILE A 246 12.69 -4.27 -21.13
CA ILE A 246 11.39 -3.63 -21.37
C ILE A 246 11.13 -3.45 -22.89
N LEU A 247 12.12 -2.94 -23.61
CA LEU A 247 12.01 -2.77 -25.07
C LEU A 247 11.83 -4.11 -25.81
N LYS A 248 12.50 -5.18 -25.34
CA LYS A 248 12.28 -6.55 -25.87
C LYS A 248 10.88 -7.05 -25.54
N LEU A 249 10.36 -6.78 -24.34
CA LEU A 249 9.00 -7.18 -23.96
C LEU A 249 7.97 -6.55 -24.90
N LYS A 250 8.08 -5.25 -25.19
CA LYS A 250 7.22 -4.54 -26.15
C LYS A 250 7.21 -5.22 -27.53
N LYS A 251 8.38 -5.47 -28.10
CA LYS A 251 8.51 -6.13 -29.40
C LYS A 251 7.87 -7.52 -29.45
N HIS A 252 8.00 -8.31 -28.37
CA HIS A 252 7.43 -9.66 -28.30
C HIS A 252 5.90 -9.68 -28.24
N GLN A 253 5.29 -8.63 -27.71
CA GLN A 253 3.84 -8.52 -27.61
C GLN A 253 3.20 -7.91 -28.87
N ALA A 254 4.00 -7.62 -29.91
CA ALA A 254 3.57 -6.89 -31.13
C ALA A 254 2.90 -5.56 -30.81
N LEU A 255 3.37 -4.89 -29.75
CA LEU A 255 2.79 -3.67 -29.19
C LEU A 255 3.63 -2.45 -29.59
N ASP A 256 4.02 -2.31 -30.88
CA ASP A 256 4.91 -1.22 -31.31
C ASP A 256 4.38 0.17 -30.93
N ASP A 257 3.06 0.33 -30.81
CA ASP A 257 2.41 1.56 -30.37
C ASP A 257 1.61 1.43 -29.05
N GLN A 258 1.68 0.29 -28.36
CA GLN A 258 0.89 0.08 -27.16
C GLN A 258 1.69 0.34 -25.87
N LEU A 259 0.97 0.75 -24.85
CA LEU A 259 1.47 0.99 -23.52
C LEU A 259 1.58 -0.33 -22.75
N LEU A 260 2.68 -0.53 -22.05
CA LEU A 260 2.78 -1.61 -21.06
C LEU A 260 2.11 -1.17 -19.75
N SER A 261 1.64 -2.14 -18.98
CA SER A 261 1.15 -1.89 -17.62
C SER A 261 2.31 -1.91 -16.63
N GLY A 262 2.40 -0.87 -15.82
CA GLY A 262 3.33 -0.78 -14.70
C GLY A 262 2.58 -0.79 -13.37
N HIS A 263 3.00 -1.65 -12.44
CA HIS A 263 2.44 -1.75 -11.11
C HIS A 263 3.51 -1.42 -10.08
N SER A 264 3.30 -0.33 -9.33
CA SER A 264 4.29 0.17 -8.38
C SER A 264 3.97 -0.25 -6.95
N LEU A 265 5.00 -0.67 -6.23
CA LEU A 265 4.95 -0.93 -4.79
C LEU A 265 6.09 -0.18 -4.12
N ALA A 266 5.76 0.61 -3.10
CA ALA A 266 6.75 1.26 -2.25
C ALA A 266 6.56 0.77 -0.81
N TYR A 267 7.66 0.45 -0.12
CA TYR A 267 7.64 -0.06 1.25
C TYR A 267 8.58 0.74 2.13
N ILE A 268 8.04 1.32 3.22
CA ILE A 268 8.80 2.13 4.17
C ILE A 268 9.48 1.18 5.17
N VAL A 269 10.77 0.99 5.04
CA VAL A 269 11.57 0.23 6.03
C VAL A 269 12.17 1.11 7.12
N GLN A 270 12.21 2.42 6.91
CA GLN A 270 12.91 3.36 7.78
C GLN A 270 12.33 3.46 9.18
N THR A 271 11.05 3.13 9.38
CA THR A 271 10.40 3.08 10.70
C THR A 271 11.02 2.05 11.64
N ALA A 272 11.71 1.03 11.11
CA ALA A 272 12.48 0.07 11.91
C ALA A 272 13.60 0.72 12.74
N ARG A 273 14.06 1.94 12.39
CA ARG A 273 15.02 2.71 13.19
C ARG A 273 14.49 3.14 14.57
N ASN A 274 13.19 3.04 14.77
CA ASN A 274 12.55 3.36 16.05
C ASN A 274 12.75 2.24 17.09
N TRP A 275 13.31 1.10 16.70
CA TRP A 275 13.70 0.04 17.61
C TRP A 275 15.16 0.16 18.01
N LYS A 276 15.57 -0.54 19.08
CA LYS A 276 16.93 -0.53 19.61
C LYS A 276 17.92 -1.12 18.61
N GLY A 277 18.85 -0.31 18.15
CA GLY A 277 19.96 -0.72 17.29
C GLY A 277 19.55 -1.09 15.85
N PRO A 278 20.44 -1.75 15.11
CA PRO A 278 20.18 -2.26 13.78
C PRO A 278 19.33 -3.53 13.80
N ILE A 279 18.67 -3.85 12.68
CA ILE A 279 18.12 -5.19 12.44
C ILE A 279 19.27 -6.18 12.30
N LYS A 280 19.38 -7.14 13.23
CA LYS A 280 20.53 -8.05 13.28
C LYS A 280 20.64 -8.95 12.06
N ASN A 281 19.51 -9.51 11.61
CA ASN A 281 19.42 -10.35 10.43
C ASN A 281 18.20 -9.90 9.62
N PHE A 282 18.44 -9.18 8.53
CA PHE A 282 17.40 -8.74 7.61
C PHE A 282 17.39 -9.64 6.38
N HIS A 283 16.23 -10.18 6.04
CA HIS A 283 16.02 -10.97 4.83
C HIS A 283 14.84 -10.40 4.04
N LEU A 284 15.11 -9.98 2.82
CA LEU A 284 14.12 -9.50 1.86
C LEU A 284 13.88 -10.54 0.78
N THR A 285 12.61 -10.82 0.51
CA THR A 285 12.16 -11.56 -0.68
C THR A 285 11.19 -10.72 -1.47
N ILE A 286 11.41 -10.55 -2.76
CA ILE A 286 10.48 -9.94 -3.69
C ILE A 286 10.05 -10.99 -4.71
N GLN A 287 8.74 -11.16 -4.85
CA GLN A 287 8.13 -12.14 -5.75
C GLN A 287 7.21 -11.46 -6.76
N GLY A 288 7.51 -11.63 -8.03
CA GLY A 288 6.62 -11.25 -9.13
C GLY A 288 5.63 -12.34 -9.50
N GLY A 289 4.69 -12.01 -10.39
CA GLY A 289 3.60 -12.90 -10.81
C GLY A 289 2.45 -12.94 -9.81
N TYR A 290 1.31 -13.42 -10.28
CA TYR A 290 0.07 -13.49 -9.46
C TYR A 290 -0.13 -14.85 -8.76
N GLY A 291 0.85 -15.77 -8.86
CA GLY A 291 0.63 -17.23 -8.70
C GLY A 291 0.83 -17.82 -7.30
N GLU A 292 1.59 -17.22 -6.39
CA GLU A 292 1.96 -17.89 -5.12
C GLU A 292 1.08 -17.57 -3.90
N ALA A 293 0.13 -16.66 -4.02
CA ALA A 293 -0.77 -16.34 -2.90
C ALA A 293 -1.75 -17.48 -2.55
N ARG A 294 -1.91 -18.48 -3.44
CA ARG A 294 -2.86 -19.59 -3.22
C ARG A 294 -2.31 -20.75 -2.38
N ASP A 295 -1.00 -21.01 -2.40
CA ASP A 295 -0.48 -22.27 -1.84
C ASP A 295 0.03 -22.20 -0.40
N THR A 296 0.38 -21.03 0.14
CA THR A 296 0.93 -20.95 1.49
C THR A 296 -0.07 -20.53 2.56
N VAL A 297 -1.16 -19.85 2.18
CA VAL A 297 -2.24 -19.49 3.12
C VAL A 297 -3.18 -20.69 3.37
N SER A 298 -3.29 -21.63 2.42
CA SER A 298 -4.22 -22.75 2.49
C SER A 298 -3.77 -23.88 3.42
N LYS A 299 -2.52 -23.94 3.86
CA LYS A 299 -2.03 -25.05 4.70
C LYS A 299 -2.02 -24.77 6.20
N ASN A 300 -2.17 -23.51 6.63
CA ASN A 300 -2.09 -23.15 8.05
C ASN A 300 -3.27 -22.31 8.57
N VAL A 301 -4.27 -22.01 7.74
CA VAL A 301 -5.51 -21.37 8.21
C VAL A 301 -6.64 -22.36 7.99
N GLY A 302 -7.24 -22.81 9.08
CA GLY A 302 -8.41 -23.67 9.04
C GLY A 302 -9.45 -23.08 8.08
N ARG A 303 -9.99 -23.98 7.26
CA ARG A 303 -11.04 -23.72 6.28
C ARG A 303 -12.13 -22.86 6.90
N VAL A 304 -12.14 -21.57 6.59
CA VAL A 304 -13.34 -20.75 6.84
C VAL A 304 -14.30 -21.15 5.74
N GLU A 305 -15.34 -21.87 6.13
CA GLU A 305 -16.45 -22.21 5.26
C GLU A 305 -17.02 -20.93 4.67
N ALA A 306 -17.09 -20.88 3.34
CA ALA A 306 -17.81 -19.85 2.64
C ALA A 306 -19.30 -20.04 2.99
N ASP A 307 -19.87 -19.06 3.68
CA ASP A 307 -21.31 -18.94 3.87
C ASP A 307 -21.95 -18.86 2.48
N GLN A 308 -22.70 -19.91 2.12
CA GLN A 308 -23.47 -20.00 0.89
C GLN A 308 -24.74 -19.14 1.06
N GLY A 309 -24.60 -17.85 0.80
CA GLY A 309 -25.74 -16.98 0.51
C GLY A 309 -26.19 -17.24 -0.92
N ASP A 310 -27.40 -17.71 -1.02
CA ASP A 310 -28.22 -18.02 -2.19
C ASP A 310 -28.03 -17.03 -3.36
N ALA A 311 -27.44 -17.52 -4.46
CA ALA A 311 -27.29 -16.77 -5.70
C ALA A 311 -28.25 -17.36 -6.72
N THR A 312 -29.41 -16.75 -6.83
CA THR A 312 -30.25 -16.89 -8.03
C THR A 312 -30.03 -15.70 -8.93
N ASP A 313 -29.76 -16.05 -10.17
CA ASP A 313 -29.92 -15.33 -11.44
C ASP A 313 -28.81 -14.36 -11.89
N GLY A 314 -28.08 -14.83 -12.88
CA GLY A 314 -28.12 -14.42 -14.27
C GLY A 314 -27.19 -13.28 -14.69
N THR A 315 -26.20 -13.66 -15.51
CA THR A 315 -25.41 -12.80 -16.42
C THR A 315 -24.36 -11.87 -15.80
N VAL A 316 -23.27 -12.46 -15.35
CA VAL A 316 -21.99 -11.76 -15.38
C VAL A 316 -21.49 -11.74 -16.83
N GLU A 317 -21.72 -10.65 -17.53
CA GLU A 317 -21.03 -10.39 -18.79
C GLU A 317 -19.52 -10.41 -18.53
N LYS A 318 -18.86 -11.28 -19.25
CA LYS A 318 -17.40 -11.39 -19.33
C LYS A 318 -16.82 -10.09 -19.81
N LEU A 319 -16.44 -9.19 -18.93
CA LEU A 319 -15.43 -8.21 -19.24
C LEU A 319 -14.11 -9.01 -19.41
N GLY A 320 -13.72 -9.14 -20.66
CA GLY A 320 -12.66 -10.01 -21.13
C GLY A 320 -11.31 -9.67 -20.57
N ALA A 321 -10.95 -10.33 -19.47
CA ALA A 321 -9.57 -10.70 -19.25
C ALA A 321 -9.41 -12.06 -19.94
N GLY A 322 -8.79 -12.08 -21.10
CA GLY A 322 -8.33 -13.29 -21.75
C GLY A 322 -7.35 -14.01 -20.82
N MET A 323 -7.87 -14.80 -19.90
CA MET A 323 -7.10 -15.81 -19.19
C MET A 323 -6.94 -16.98 -20.14
N ASN A 324 -5.88 -16.96 -20.93
CA ASN A 324 -5.34 -18.18 -21.51
C ASN A 324 -4.61 -18.91 -20.37
N SER A 325 -5.18 -19.98 -19.89
CA SER A 325 -4.48 -21.06 -19.20
C SER A 325 -3.26 -21.43 -20.05
N GLU A 326 -2.04 -21.38 -19.46
CA GLU A 326 -0.74 -21.69 -20.07
C GLU A 326 -0.02 -20.53 -20.74
N GLY A 327 0.39 -19.56 -19.93
CA GLY A 327 1.39 -18.58 -20.31
C GLY A 327 1.71 -17.71 -19.12
N THR A 328 2.81 -17.97 -18.42
CA THR A 328 3.37 -16.99 -17.50
C THR A 328 3.62 -15.71 -18.29
N LYS A 329 2.77 -14.70 -18.14
CA LYS A 329 3.05 -13.37 -18.71
C LYS A 329 4.46 -13.00 -18.34
N LYS A 330 5.28 -12.66 -19.32
CA LYS A 330 6.64 -12.21 -19.08
C LYS A 330 6.53 -10.89 -18.31
N GLN A 331 7.00 -10.90 -17.08
CA GLN A 331 7.03 -9.71 -16.22
C GLN A 331 8.49 -9.28 -16.02
N ILE A 332 8.71 -7.98 -15.98
CA ILE A 332 9.99 -7.37 -15.63
C ILE A 332 9.82 -6.69 -14.27
N ILE A 333 10.80 -6.87 -13.39
CA ILE A 333 10.80 -6.25 -12.06
C ILE A 333 12.00 -5.31 -11.99
N SER A 334 11.73 -4.03 -11.78
CA SER A 334 12.75 -3.03 -11.50
C SER A 334 12.74 -2.68 -10.01
N LEU A 335 13.92 -2.63 -9.42
CA LEU A 335 14.12 -2.43 -7.98
C LEU A 335 15.05 -1.26 -7.75
N CYS A 336 14.60 -0.29 -6.95
CA CYS A 336 15.46 0.79 -6.50
C CYS A 336 15.78 0.58 -5.02
N THR A 337 17.00 0.13 -4.73
CA THR A 337 17.50 -0.12 -3.38
C THR A 337 19.01 -0.32 -3.39
N ALA A 338 19.67 0.07 -2.30
CA ALA A 338 21.09 -0.20 -2.07
C ALA A 338 21.39 -1.62 -1.53
N LEU A 339 20.34 -2.45 -1.30
CA LEU A 339 20.52 -3.81 -0.81
C LEU A 339 21.20 -4.72 -1.86
N PRO A 340 22.02 -5.71 -1.44
CA PRO A 340 22.70 -6.64 -2.33
C PRO A 340 21.74 -7.69 -2.90
N ILE A 341 20.84 -7.25 -3.78
CA ILE A 341 19.78 -8.07 -4.36
C ILE A 341 20.38 -9.12 -5.31
N LYS A 342 19.92 -10.36 -5.14
CA LYS A 342 20.24 -11.49 -6.04
C LYS A 342 18.95 -12.05 -6.63
N LYS A 343 18.96 -12.30 -7.94
CA LYS A 343 17.88 -13.03 -8.59
C LYS A 343 18.05 -14.51 -8.31
N THR A 344 17.11 -15.12 -7.59
CA THR A 344 17.14 -16.53 -7.18
C THR A 344 16.24 -17.42 -8.04
N ALA A 345 15.23 -16.84 -8.71
CA ALA A 345 14.39 -17.52 -9.70
C ALA A 345 13.89 -16.54 -10.78
N ALA A 346 13.07 -16.98 -11.70
CA ALA A 346 12.60 -16.19 -12.86
C ALA A 346 12.03 -14.81 -12.45
N LEU A 347 11.19 -14.78 -11.40
CA LEU A 347 10.54 -13.57 -10.88
C LEU A 347 10.78 -13.41 -9.38
N ARG A 348 11.87 -13.95 -8.85
CA ARG A 348 12.20 -13.92 -7.43
C ARG A 348 13.56 -13.30 -7.19
N PHE A 349 13.58 -12.34 -6.29
CA PHE A 349 14.76 -11.60 -5.88
C PHE A 349 14.89 -11.63 -4.36
N GLU A 350 16.11 -11.81 -3.87
CA GLU A 350 16.38 -11.93 -2.44
C GLU A 350 17.61 -11.10 -2.05
N ALA A 351 17.59 -10.59 -0.81
CA ALA A 351 18.74 -10.01 -0.16
C ALA A 351 18.81 -10.46 1.29
N THR A 352 20.02 -10.64 1.80
CA THR A 352 20.28 -10.89 3.23
C THR A 352 21.38 -9.95 3.68
N VAL A 353 21.13 -9.23 4.78
CA VAL A 353 22.05 -8.26 5.35
C VAL A 353 22.08 -8.40 6.87
N SER A 354 23.28 -8.42 7.45
CA SER A 354 23.46 -8.37 8.90
C SER A 354 23.64 -6.92 9.35
N ASP A 355 23.18 -6.62 10.57
CA ASP A 355 23.24 -5.28 11.19
C ASP A 355 22.71 -4.17 10.28
N TYR A 356 21.54 -4.44 9.66
CA TYR A 356 20.93 -3.55 8.71
C TYR A 356 20.31 -2.32 9.37
N VAL A 357 20.74 -1.15 8.94
CA VAL A 357 20.12 0.15 9.27
C VAL A 357 19.50 0.71 8.00
N PRO A 358 18.16 0.71 7.88
CA PRO A 358 17.48 1.22 6.69
C PRO A 358 17.80 2.69 6.44
N LYS A 359 18.32 3.04 5.27
CA LYS A 359 18.63 4.42 4.87
C LYS A 359 17.59 5.00 3.93
N GLU A 360 16.95 4.16 3.17
CA GLU A 360 15.95 4.50 2.15
C GLU A 360 14.83 3.48 2.14
N ASP A 361 13.70 3.86 1.58
CA ASP A 361 12.56 2.97 1.38
C ASP A 361 12.71 2.17 0.10
N LEU A 362 12.05 1.02 0.03
CA LEU A 362 12.09 0.16 -1.14
C LEU A 362 11.07 0.65 -2.17
N ARG A 363 11.49 0.72 -3.45
CA ARG A 363 10.62 1.05 -4.57
C ARG A 363 10.73 -0.04 -5.64
N ILE A 364 9.59 -0.59 -5.99
CA ILE A 364 9.49 -1.73 -6.90
C ILE A 364 8.52 -1.37 -8.01
N LEU A 365 8.89 -1.65 -9.25
CA LEU A 365 8.02 -1.53 -10.41
C LEU A 365 7.93 -2.89 -11.11
N PHE A 366 6.73 -3.44 -11.18
CA PHE A 366 6.39 -4.63 -11.95
C PHE A 366 5.83 -4.19 -13.30
N ILE A 367 6.41 -4.65 -14.41
CA ILE A 367 6.07 -4.23 -15.77
C ILE A 367 5.63 -5.46 -16.57
N GLU A 368 4.46 -5.38 -17.21
CA GLU A 368 3.88 -6.47 -18.00
C GLU A 368 3.17 -5.98 -19.28
#